data_00270e37336291c5750761b0eb7a8711
#
_entry.id   00270e37336291c5750761b0eb7a8711
#
_cell.length_a   1.000
_cell.length_b   1.000
_cell.length_c   1.000
_cell.angle_alpha   90.00
_cell.angle_beta   90.00
_cell.angle_gamma   90.00
#
_symmetry.space_group_name_H-M   'P 1'
#
loop_
_entity.id
_entity.type
_entity.pdbx_description
1 polymer ?
#
loop_
_entity_poly.entity_id
_entity_poly.type
_entity_poly.pdbx_seq_one_letter_code
_entity_poly.pdbx_strand_id
1 'polypeptide(L)'
;LVNKSEFKIEYTVELQKWFLKMMLADGQLYTRVANIINSQNFDKSLRPVVDLFKDSAEKFSTIPEPEFIEASTGIKLDPIENITVGHTEKFLEEFEKFTKRQELERAILKAADMLEKGDYGPVEKLIKDAVQISLQKDMGTDYFADPKGRINKYFNSGGQVSTGWPQMDKLLYGGFSRGELNIFAGGSGSGKSLVMMNMALNWVQQGM
;
A
#
# COMPACT_ATOMS: atom_id res chain seq x y z
N LEU A 1 20.62 29.45 -1.11
CA LEU A 1 21.34 28.17 -1.08
C LEU A 1 21.30 27.62 0.34
N VAL A 2 20.21 26.90 0.68
CA VAL A 2 20.09 26.20 1.97
C VAL A 2 20.71 24.82 1.75
N ASN A 3 21.88 24.64 2.36
CA ASN A 3 22.56 23.36 2.39
C ASN A 3 21.77 22.42 3.32
N LYS A 4 20.81 21.66 2.77
CA LYS A 4 20.22 20.51 3.45
C LYS A 4 21.28 19.42 3.42
N SER A 5 22.09 19.33 4.46
CA SER A 5 22.80 18.09 4.76
C SER A 5 21.72 17.06 5.11
N GLU A 6 21.28 16.30 4.11
CA GLU A 6 20.49 15.09 4.35
C GLU A 6 21.37 14.16 5.16
N PHE A 7 21.03 14.00 6.45
CA PHE A 7 21.61 12.95 7.26
C PHE A 7 21.30 11.61 6.58
N LYS A 8 22.31 11.00 5.98
CA LYS A 8 22.20 9.67 5.40
C LYS A 8 22.02 8.69 6.55
N ILE A 9 20.78 8.29 6.81
CA ILE A 9 20.46 7.32 7.86
C ILE A 9 21.04 5.98 7.45
N GLU A 10 21.92 5.42 8.28
CA GLU A 10 22.38 4.05 8.15
C GLU A 10 21.42 3.14 8.92
N TYR A 11 20.91 2.11 8.27
CA TYR A 11 20.00 1.14 8.89
C TYR A 11 20.78 0.07 9.68
N THR A 12 21.45 0.55 10.73
CA THR A 12 22.20 -0.30 11.65
C THR A 12 21.30 -1.32 12.36
N VAL A 13 21.90 -2.34 12.95
CA VAL A 13 21.18 -3.36 13.76
C VAL A 13 20.36 -2.70 14.87
N GLU A 14 20.89 -1.64 15.50
CA GLU A 14 20.18 -0.92 16.56
C GLU A 14 18.95 -0.17 16.04
N LEU A 15 19.00 0.42 14.85
CA LEU A 15 17.83 1.04 14.23
C LEU A 15 16.78 -0.01 13.82
N GLN A 16 17.22 -1.18 13.35
CA GLN A 16 16.33 -2.29 13.05
C GLN A 16 15.67 -2.85 14.33
N LYS A 17 16.40 -2.93 15.44
CA LYS A 17 15.82 -3.27 16.77
C LYS A 17 14.80 -2.21 17.20
N TRP A 18 15.06 -0.93 16.93
CA TRP A 18 14.11 0.12 17.25
C TRP A 18 12.79 -0.08 16.50
N PHE A 19 12.81 -0.50 15.23
CA PHE A 19 11.58 -0.85 14.51
C PHE A 19 10.79 -1.96 15.21
N LEU A 20 11.46 -3.01 15.65
CA LEU A 20 10.82 -4.12 16.34
C LEU A 20 10.23 -3.68 17.70
N LYS A 21 10.97 -2.87 18.46
CA LYS A 21 10.49 -2.31 19.74
C LYS A 21 9.26 -1.41 19.57
N MET A 22 9.20 -0.62 18.48
CA MET A 22 8.02 0.19 18.15
C MET A 22 6.79 -0.69 17.88
N MET A 23 6.95 -1.78 17.12
CA MET A 23 5.87 -2.73 16.86
C MET A 23 5.43 -3.48 18.12
N LEU A 24 6.34 -3.76 19.05
CA LEU A 24 6.00 -4.36 20.36
C LEU A 24 5.19 -3.41 21.25
N ALA A 25 5.50 -2.13 21.19
CA ALA A 25 4.83 -1.14 22.01
C ALA A 25 3.44 -0.76 21.49
N ASP A 26 3.22 -0.88 20.17
CA ASP A 26 1.92 -0.68 19.53
C ASP A 26 1.71 -1.69 18.38
N GLY A 27 0.91 -2.72 18.64
CA GLY A 27 0.59 -3.77 17.66
C GLY A 27 -0.10 -3.26 16.40
N GLN A 28 -0.72 -2.09 16.43
CA GLN A 28 -1.29 -1.47 15.23
C GLN A 28 -0.21 -1.06 14.23
N LEU A 29 1.00 -0.71 14.71
CA LEU A 29 2.13 -0.42 13.84
C LEU A 29 2.54 -1.64 13.02
N TYR A 30 2.57 -2.83 13.63
CA TYR A 30 2.82 -4.07 12.89
C TYR A 30 1.77 -4.27 11.78
N THR A 31 0.48 -4.12 12.11
CA THR A 31 -0.60 -4.27 11.12
C THR A 31 -0.43 -3.33 9.93
N ARG A 32 0.02 -2.10 10.18
CA ARG A 32 0.25 -1.10 9.13
C ARG A 32 1.43 -1.42 8.20
N VAL A 33 2.41 -2.17 8.67
CA VAL A 33 3.61 -2.54 7.90
C VAL A 33 3.61 -4.02 7.47
N ALA A 34 2.62 -4.80 7.88
CA ALA A 34 2.55 -6.24 7.65
C ALA A 34 2.68 -6.65 6.17
N ASN A 35 2.21 -5.78 5.26
CA ASN A 35 2.28 -6.02 3.82
C ASN A 35 3.68 -5.83 3.21
N ILE A 36 4.57 -5.11 3.91
CA ILE A 36 5.93 -4.82 3.42
C ILE A 36 7.03 -5.42 4.32
N ILE A 37 6.67 -5.94 5.50
CA ILE A 37 7.64 -6.56 6.39
C ILE A 37 8.15 -7.87 5.81
N ASN A 38 9.49 -7.98 5.71
CA ASN A 38 10.16 -9.16 5.19
C ASN A 38 11.42 -9.42 6.04
N SER A 39 11.52 -10.62 6.64
CA SER A 39 12.66 -10.98 7.47
C SER A 39 14.00 -10.89 6.74
N GLN A 40 14.00 -11.12 5.42
CA GLN A 40 15.21 -11.00 4.60
C GLN A 40 15.77 -9.58 4.51
N ASN A 41 14.98 -8.57 4.86
CA ASN A 41 15.41 -7.16 4.90
C ASN A 41 16.22 -6.84 6.16
N PHE A 42 16.06 -7.64 7.18
CA PHE A 42 16.72 -7.45 8.48
C PHE A 42 18.07 -8.14 8.54
N ASP A 43 18.91 -7.67 9.47
CA ASP A 43 20.14 -8.33 9.81
C ASP A 43 19.89 -9.80 10.18
N LYS A 44 20.85 -10.67 9.86
CA LYS A 44 20.72 -12.12 10.11
C LYS A 44 20.37 -12.46 11.55
N SER A 45 20.89 -11.68 12.51
CA SER A 45 20.59 -11.88 13.93
C SER A 45 19.13 -11.59 14.29
N LEU A 46 18.45 -10.67 13.58
CA LEU A 46 17.08 -10.25 13.89
C LEU A 46 16.01 -11.02 13.09
N ARG A 47 16.39 -11.76 12.05
CA ARG A 47 15.45 -12.51 11.21
C ARG A 47 14.54 -13.46 11.98
N PRO A 48 15.06 -14.26 12.95
CA PRO A 48 14.19 -15.14 13.74
C PRO A 48 13.10 -14.38 14.50
N VAL A 49 13.41 -13.17 14.98
CA VAL A 49 12.42 -12.32 15.66
C VAL A 49 11.33 -11.88 14.68
N VAL A 50 11.71 -11.41 13.48
CA VAL A 50 10.74 -10.97 12.47
C VAL A 50 9.86 -12.12 12.00
N ASP A 51 10.44 -13.32 11.82
CA ASP A 51 9.67 -14.51 11.46
C ASP A 51 8.68 -14.88 12.58
N LEU A 52 9.09 -14.74 13.86
CA LEU A 52 8.20 -14.95 15.01
C LEU A 52 7.03 -13.96 15.05
N PHE A 53 7.27 -12.68 14.70
CA PHE A 53 6.19 -11.69 14.56
C PHE A 53 5.18 -12.11 13.49
N LYS A 54 5.66 -12.55 12.33
CA LYS A 54 4.79 -13.01 11.22
C LYS A 54 3.98 -14.23 11.62
N ASP A 55 4.64 -15.23 12.18
CA ASP A 55 4.00 -16.47 12.63
C ASP A 55 2.93 -16.22 13.68
N SER A 56 3.21 -15.35 14.68
CA SER A 56 2.25 -15.01 15.72
C SER A 56 1.06 -14.24 15.18
N ALA A 57 1.31 -13.29 14.28
CA ALA A 57 0.23 -12.52 13.65
C ALA A 57 -0.67 -13.40 12.75
N GLU A 58 -0.09 -14.32 11.99
CA GLU A 58 -0.82 -15.22 11.11
C GLU A 58 -1.65 -16.27 11.87
N LYS A 59 -1.05 -16.87 12.93
CA LYS A 59 -1.69 -17.96 13.65
C LYS A 59 -2.65 -17.50 14.75
N PHE A 60 -2.30 -16.41 15.43
CA PHE A 60 -2.99 -15.97 16.64
C PHE A 60 -3.58 -14.57 16.54
N SER A 61 -3.35 -13.86 15.43
CA SER A 61 -3.78 -12.46 15.23
C SER A 61 -3.26 -11.50 16.31
N THR A 62 -2.13 -11.84 16.93
CA THR A 62 -1.45 -11.07 17.97
C THR A 62 0.04 -10.96 17.67
N ILE A 63 0.70 -9.96 18.22
CA ILE A 63 2.16 -9.91 18.22
C ILE A 63 2.71 -10.70 19.41
N PRO A 64 3.94 -11.26 19.32
CA PRO A 64 4.53 -12.02 20.40
C PRO A 64 4.90 -11.13 21.59
N GLU A 65 4.82 -11.68 22.81
CA GLU A 65 5.27 -11.00 24.02
C GLU A 65 6.80 -10.92 24.10
N PRO A 66 7.38 -9.86 24.72
CA PRO A 66 8.82 -9.68 24.83
C PRO A 66 9.54 -10.89 25.46
N GLU A 67 8.96 -11.48 26.51
CA GLU A 67 9.50 -12.63 27.21
C GLU A 67 9.53 -13.88 26.31
N PHE A 68 8.50 -14.04 25.47
CA PHE A 68 8.45 -15.14 24.50
C PHE A 68 9.49 -14.98 23.40
N ILE A 69 9.74 -13.75 22.95
CA ILE A 69 10.79 -13.43 21.96
C ILE A 69 12.16 -13.78 22.56
N GLU A 70 12.45 -13.32 23.79
CA GLU A 70 13.72 -13.59 24.46
C GLU A 70 13.94 -15.07 24.64
N ALA A 71 12.93 -15.81 25.12
CA ALA A 71 13.01 -17.26 25.31
C ALA A 71 13.23 -18.04 24.00
N SER A 72 12.62 -17.58 22.91
CA SER A 72 12.64 -18.28 21.61
C SER A 72 13.87 -17.94 20.76
N THR A 73 14.37 -16.71 20.84
CA THR A 73 15.43 -16.20 19.95
C THR A 73 16.71 -15.81 20.68
N GLY A 74 16.69 -15.72 22.02
CA GLY A 74 17.79 -15.19 22.82
C GLY A 74 17.99 -13.68 22.71
N ILE A 75 17.07 -12.96 22.05
CA ILE A 75 17.18 -11.52 21.81
C ILE A 75 16.21 -10.79 22.73
N LYS A 76 16.74 -9.93 23.59
CA LYS A 76 15.94 -9.09 24.46
C LYS A 76 15.49 -7.83 23.71
N LEU A 77 14.17 -7.63 23.65
CA LEU A 77 13.52 -6.46 23.06
C LEU A 77 12.51 -5.90 24.07
N ASP A 78 12.88 -4.82 24.73
CA ASP A 78 11.96 -4.10 25.62
C ASP A 78 11.13 -3.13 24.78
N PRO A 79 9.80 -3.13 24.90
CA PRO A 79 8.93 -2.19 24.17
C PRO A 79 9.23 -0.74 24.59
N ILE A 80 8.98 0.19 23.68
CA ILE A 80 9.19 1.61 23.95
C ILE A 80 8.00 2.15 24.73
N GLU A 81 8.25 2.77 25.87
CA GLU A 81 7.23 3.47 26.65
C GLU A 81 6.86 4.83 26.03
N ASN A 82 5.62 5.24 26.21
CA ASN A 82 5.12 6.56 25.81
C ASN A 82 5.30 6.91 24.32
N ILE A 83 4.77 6.08 23.43
CA ILE A 83 4.74 6.37 21.99
C ILE A 83 3.85 7.59 21.72
N THR A 84 4.38 8.55 20.99
CA THR A 84 3.67 9.74 20.52
C THR A 84 3.31 9.60 19.05
N VAL A 85 2.36 10.41 18.56
CA VAL A 85 2.00 10.46 17.12
C VAL A 85 3.24 10.72 16.25
N GLY A 86 4.14 11.60 16.68
CA GLY A 86 5.38 11.87 15.95
C GLY A 86 6.33 10.65 15.88
N HIS A 87 6.35 9.80 16.89
CA HIS A 87 7.11 8.54 16.84
C HIS A 87 6.52 7.56 15.83
N THR A 88 5.20 7.49 15.76
CA THR A 88 4.48 6.65 14.79
C THR A 88 4.73 7.08 13.36
N GLU A 89 4.61 8.39 13.08
CA GLU A 89 4.87 8.94 11.74
C GLU A 89 6.31 8.69 11.31
N LYS A 90 7.27 8.98 12.19
CA LYS A 90 8.69 8.72 11.93
C LYS A 90 8.97 7.24 11.69
N PHE A 91 8.36 6.36 12.49
CA PHE A 91 8.50 4.91 12.29
C PHE A 91 8.02 4.49 10.91
N LEU A 92 6.84 4.91 10.49
CA LEU A 92 6.27 4.51 9.21
C LEU A 92 7.12 5.02 8.02
N GLU A 93 7.55 6.28 8.08
CA GLU A 93 8.40 6.87 7.03
C GLU A 93 9.74 6.14 6.92
N GLU A 94 10.43 5.93 8.05
CA GLU A 94 11.75 5.31 8.05
C GLU A 94 11.69 3.80 7.75
N PHE A 95 10.64 3.11 8.21
CA PHE A 95 10.44 1.70 7.90
C PHE A 95 10.15 1.46 6.40
N GLU A 96 9.37 2.33 5.77
CA GLU A 96 9.13 2.27 4.32
C GLU A 96 10.43 2.49 3.54
N LYS A 97 11.22 3.51 3.88
CA LYS A 97 12.52 3.79 3.27
C LYS A 97 13.49 2.62 3.45
N PHE A 98 13.55 2.05 4.66
CA PHE A 98 14.35 0.88 4.97
C PHE A 98 13.99 -0.30 4.07
N THR A 99 12.70 -0.66 4.03
CA THR A 99 12.22 -1.80 3.25
C THR A 99 12.49 -1.60 1.75
N LYS A 100 12.17 -0.42 1.20
CA LYS A 100 12.46 -0.07 -0.20
C LYS A 100 13.93 -0.24 -0.55
N ARG A 101 14.81 0.27 0.31
CA ARG A 101 16.24 0.17 0.10
C ARG A 101 16.72 -1.28 0.09
N GLN A 102 16.31 -2.08 1.09
CA GLN A 102 16.73 -3.47 1.22
C GLN A 102 16.21 -4.34 0.06
N GLU A 103 14.94 -4.14 -0.34
CA GLU A 103 14.38 -4.87 -1.49
C GLU A 103 15.06 -4.48 -2.80
N LEU A 104 15.36 -3.18 -3.00
CA LEU A 104 16.06 -2.72 -4.19
C LEU A 104 17.49 -3.25 -4.23
N GLU A 105 18.23 -3.20 -3.13
CA GLU A 105 19.59 -3.77 -3.03
C GLU A 105 19.56 -5.27 -3.38
N ARG A 106 18.61 -6.02 -2.86
CA ARG A 106 18.44 -7.45 -3.15
C ARG A 106 18.06 -7.70 -4.61
N ALA A 107 17.16 -6.89 -5.16
CA ALA A 107 16.75 -6.98 -6.56
C ALA A 107 17.93 -6.72 -7.51
N ILE A 108 18.76 -5.73 -7.21
CA ILE A 108 19.98 -5.42 -8.02
C ILE A 108 20.97 -6.58 -7.98
N LEU A 109 21.23 -7.16 -6.80
CA LEU A 109 22.14 -8.32 -6.68
C LEU A 109 21.62 -9.52 -7.48
N LYS A 110 20.32 -9.84 -7.35
CA LYS A 110 19.71 -10.92 -8.14
C LYS A 110 19.69 -10.63 -9.63
N ALA A 111 19.45 -9.37 -10.02
CA ALA A 111 19.52 -8.95 -11.42
C ALA A 111 20.91 -9.13 -12.00
N ALA A 112 21.96 -8.81 -11.25
CA ALA A 112 23.35 -9.03 -11.67
C ALA A 112 23.61 -10.52 -11.95
N ASP A 113 23.21 -11.42 -11.06
CA ASP A 113 23.34 -12.87 -11.25
C ASP A 113 22.57 -13.38 -12.48
N MET A 114 21.39 -12.83 -12.75
CA MET A 114 20.58 -13.18 -13.94
C MET A 114 21.24 -12.69 -15.23
N LEU A 115 21.77 -11.48 -15.23
CA LEU A 115 22.48 -10.91 -16.37
C LEU A 115 23.72 -11.73 -16.74
N GLU A 116 24.49 -12.20 -15.76
CA GLU A 116 25.63 -13.09 -15.99
C GLU A 116 25.22 -14.42 -16.63
N LYS A 117 24.02 -14.90 -16.33
CA LYS A 117 23.45 -16.13 -16.92
C LYS A 117 22.77 -15.92 -18.28
N GLY A 118 22.67 -14.67 -18.75
CA GLY A 118 22.04 -14.30 -20.01
C GLY A 118 20.50 -14.29 -19.99
N ASP A 119 19.88 -14.28 -18.80
CA ASP A 119 18.44 -14.24 -18.63
C ASP A 119 17.96 -12.80 -18.35
N TYR A 120 17.57 -12.08 -19.40
CA TYR A 120 17.22 -10.67 -19.35
C TYR A 120 15.73 -10.41 -19.05
N GLY A 121 14.85 -11.36 -19.38
CA GLY A 121 13.41 -11.16 -19.30
C GLY A 121 12.87 -10.86 -17.90
N PRO A 122 13.26 -11.60 -16.85
CA PRO A 122 12.76 -11.37 -15.50
C PRO A 122 13.33 -10.14 -14.79
N VAL A 123 14.46 -9.58 -15.29
CA VAL A 123 15.19 -8.48 -14.62
C VAL A 123 14.31 -7.22 -14.50
N GLU A 124 13.64 -6.82 -15.57
CA GLU A 124 12.77 -5.64 -15.57
C GLU A 124 11.66 -5.77 -14.50
N LYS A 125 11.01 -6.92 -14.47
CA LYS A 125 9.95 -7.20 -13.50
C LYS A 125 10.49 -7.16 -12.06
N LEU A 126 11.63 -7.78 -11.81
CA LEU A 126 12.26 -7.84 -10.49
C LEU A 126 12.57 -6.43 -9.94
N ILE A 127 13.14 -5.55 -10.78
CA ILE A 127 13.44 -4.18 -10.38
C ILE A 127 12.16 -3.37 -10.19
N LYS A 128 11.18 -3.53 -11.09
CA LYS A 128 9.89 -2.84 -10.99
C LYS A 128 9.15 -3.20 -9.71
N ASP A 129 9.09 -4.48 -9.37
CA ASP A 129 8.44 -4.96 -8.15
C ASP A 129 9.13 -4.39 -6.90
N ALA A 130 10.46 -4.32 -6.87
CA ALA A 130 11.21 -3.76 -5.75
C ALA A 130 11.00 -2.25 -5.57
N VAL A 131 10.85 -1.49 -6.66
CA VAL A 131 10.57 -0.04 -6.62
C VAL A 131 9.13 0.25 -6.18
N GLN A 132 8.19 -0.63 -6.50
CA GLN A 132 6.77 -0.45 -6.18
C GLN A 132 6.40 -0.76 -4.72
N ILE A 133 7.34 -1.21 -3.90
CA ILE A 133 7.09 -1.43 -2.48
C ILE A 133 6.72 -0.11 -1.81
N SER A 134 5.55 -0.05 -1.20
CA SER A 134 5.04 1.13 -0.53
C SER A 134 4.04 0.72 0.55
N LEU A 135 4.00 1.49 1.64
CA LEU A 135 2.94 1.40 2.64
C LEU A 135 1.56 1.75 2.08
N GLN A 136 1.52 2.44 0.93
CA GLN A 136 0.29 2.84 0.24
C GLN A 136 -0.38 1.71 -0.55
N LYS A 137 -0.25 0.45 -0.16
CA LYS A 137 -1.32 -0.48 -0.49
C LYS A 137 -2.50 -0.05 0.38
N ASP A 138 -3.56 0.35 -0.30
CA ASP A 138 -4.82 0.84 0.23
C ASP A 138 -5.24 0.01 1.48
N MET A 139 -4.85 0.49 2.65
CA MET A 139 -5.21 -0.12 3.95
C MET A 139 -6.67 0.17 4.28
N GLY A 140 -7.43 0.62 3.28
CA GLY A 140 -8.75 1.15 3.47
C GLY A 140 -8.72 2.56 4.08
N THR A 141 -9.84 3.20 4.07
CA THR A 141 -10.00 4.52 4.69
C THR A 141 -10.53 4.30 6.10
N ASP A 142 -9.85 4.84 7.11
CA ASP A 142 -10.43 4.88 8.45
C ASP A 142 -11.79 5.58 8.36
N TYR A 143 -12.84 4.80 8.63
CA TYR A 143 -14.21 5.25 8.45
C TYR A 143 -14.54 6.49 9.29
N PHE A 144 -13.92 6.65 10.45
CA PHE A 144 -14.19 7.73 11.40
C PHE A 144 -13.17 8.88 11.33
N ALA A 145 -12.02 8.74 10.64
CA ALA A 145 -10.98 9.76 10.62
C ALA A 145 -11.42 11.06 9.93
N ASP A 146 -12.17 10.98 8.81
CA ASP A 146 -12.69 12.16 8.09
C ASP A 146 -14.08 11.91 7.48
N PRO A 147 -15.15 11.96 8.28
CA PRO A 147 -16.52 11.79 7.78
C PRO A 147 -16.93 12.86 6.78
N LYS A 148 -16.51 14.12 7.00
CA LYS A 148 -16.88 15.26 6.13
C LYS A 148 -16.17 15.17 4.78
N GLY A 149 -14.89 14.85 4.75
CA GLY A 149 -14.13 14.68 3.52
C GLY A 149 -14.66 13.52 2.67
N ARG A 150 -15.12 12.43 3.29
CA ARG A 150 -15.77 11.32 2.56
C ARG A 150 -17.12 11.70 1.97
N ILE A 151 -17.96 12.36 2.74
CA ILE A 151 -19.23 12.88 2.22
C ILE A 151 -18.95 13.81 1.05
N ASN A 152 -18.01 14.73 1.16
CA ASN A 152 -17.61 15.61 0.07
C ASN A 152 -17.02 14.84 -1.13
N LYS A 153 -16.21 13.80 -0.91
CA LYS A 153 -15.74 12.92 -1.99
C LYS A 153 -16.90 12.20 -2.67
N TYR A 154 -17.87 11.71 -1.91
CA TYR A 154 -19.05 11.03 -2.45
C TYR A 154 -19.89 11.96 -3.32
N PHE A 155 -20.12 13.21 -2.89
CA PHE A 155 -20.86 14.20 -3.68
C PHE A 155 -20.05 14.83 -4.80
N ASN A 156 -18.71 14.89 -4.66
CA ASN A 156 -17.79 15.46 -5.65
C ASN A 156 -16.98 14.39 -6.40
N SER A 157 -17.37 13.12 -6.33
CA SER A 157 -16.75 12.06 -7.15
C SER A 157 -17.14 12.27 -8.63
N GLY A 158 -16.68 13.40 -9.16
CA GLY A 158 -16.85 13.87 -10.52
C GLY A 158 -16.03 13.06 -11.50
N GLY A 159 -16.41 11.83 -11.69
CA GLY A 159 -15.98 10.98 -12.79
C GLY A 159 -17.18 10.56 -13.62
N GLN A 160 -18.25 11.36 -13.57
CA GLN A 160 -19.46 11.06 -14.29
C GLN A 160 -19.24 11.32 -15.78
N VAL A 161 -19.63 10.33 -16.55
CA VAL A 161 -19.58 10.38 -18.01
C VAL A 161 -20.98 10.76 -18.47
N SER A 162 -21.13 11.98 -18.98
CA SER A 162 -22.41 12.47 -19.50
C SER A 162 -22.93 11.53 -20.59
N THR A 163 -24.21 11.23 -20.54
CA THR A 163 -24.89 10.46 -21.60
C THR A 163 -25.05 11.27 -22.90
N GLY A 164 -24.85 12.59 -22.83
CA GLY A 164 -25.16 13.53 -23.87
C GLY A 164 -26.65 13.93 -23.93
N TRP A 165 -27.47 13.41 -23.05
CA TRP A 165 -28.88 13.78 -22.89
C TRP A 165 -29.11 14.45 -21.55
N PRO A 166 -29.36 15.77 -21.50
CA PRO A 166 -29.44 16.52 -20.26
C PRO A 166 -30.50 16.02 -19.28
N GLN A 167 -31.60 15.49 -19.78
CA GLN A 167 -32.69 14.94 -18.98
C GLN A 167 -32.26 13.63 -18.31
N MET A 168 -31.53 12.79 -19.01
CA MET A 168 -31.01 11.53 -18.48
C MET A 168 -29.87 11.80 -17.49
N ASP A 169 -28.98 12.72 -17.79
CA ASP A 169 -27.90 13.13 -16.92
C ASP A 169 -28.45 13.69 -15.60
N LYS A 170 -29.55 14.46 -15.64
CA LYS A 170 -30.23 14.94 -14.45
C LYS A 170 -30.76 13.80 -13.57
N LEU A 171 -31.32 12.74 -14.17
CA LEU A 171 -31.80 11.55 -13.45
C LEU A 171 -30.67 10.73 -12.87
N LEU A 172 -29.51 10.72 -13.54
CA LEU A 172 -28.29 10.01 -13.13
C LEU A 172 -27.33 10.88 -12.29
N TYR A 173 -27.79 12.05 -11.82
CA TYR A 173 -26.97 12.98 -11.04
C TYR A 173 -25.66 13.40 -11.73
N GLY A 174 -25.68 13.53 -13.06
CA GLY A 174 -24.58 14.01 -13.88
C GLY A 174 -24.08 13.03 -14.95
N GLY A 175 -24.61 11.83 -15.02
CA GLY A 175 -24.23 10.78 -15.97
C GLY A 175 -23.82 9.47 -15.34
N PHE A 176 -23.10 8.62 -16.07
CA PHE A 176 -22.61 7.34 -15.58
C PHE A 176 -21.32 7.50 -14.76
N SER A 177 -21.17 6.71 -13.72
CA SER A 177 -19.93 6.67 -12.93
C SER A 177 -18.93 5.70 -13.55
N ARG A 178 -17.63 6.04 -13.44
CA ARG A 178 -16.55 5.14 -13.89
C ARG A 178 -16.50 3.90 -13.01
N GLY A 179 -16.33 2.73 -13.62
CA GLY A 179 -16.24 1.45 -12.91
C GLY A 179 -17.59 0.81 -12.59
N GLU A 180 -18.70 1.39 -13.03
CA GLU A 180 -20.04 0.81 -12.89
C GLU A 180 -20.47 0.03 -14.11
N LEU A 181 -21.26 -1.01 -13.90
CA LEU A 181 -21.94 -1.75 -14.96
C LEU A 181 -23.35 -1.19 -15.15
N ASN A 182 -23.60 -0.55 -16.28
CA ASN A 182 -24.91 -0.03 -16.62
C ASN A 182 -25.60 -0.94 -17.65
N ILE A 183 -26.82 -1.39 -17.36
CA ILE A 183 -27.57 -2.35 -18.18
C ILE A 183 -28.81 -1.69 -18.76
N PHE A 184 -28.95 -1.69 -20.09
CA PHE A 184 -30.18 -1.29 -20.79
C PHE A 184 -31.02 -2.53 -21.07
N ALA A 185 -32.18 -2.62 -20.42
CA ALA A 185 -33.13 -3.70 -20.60
C ALA A 185 -34.40 -3.23 -21.32
N GLY A 186 -34.97 -4.07 -22.15
CA GLY A 186 -36.22 -3.79 -22.87
C GLY A 186 -36.55 -4.91 -23.86
N GLY A 187 -37.76 -4.95 -24.34
CA GLY A 187 -38.24 -5.90 -25.32
C GLY A 187 -37.48 -5.85 -26.66
N SER A 188 -37.70 -6.84 -27.52
CA SER A 188 -37.16 -6.80 -28.88
C SER A 188 -37.74 -5.60 -29.65
N GLY A 189 -36.90 -4.91 -30.41
CA GLY A 189 -37.32 -3.70 -31.16
C GLY A 189 -37.46 -2.41 -30.36
N SER A 190 -37.18 -2.41 -29.03
CA SER A 190 -37.30 -1.22 -28.18
C SER A 190 -36.23 -0.15 -28.37
N GLY A 191 -35.33 -0.31 -29.33
CA GLY A 191 -34.29 0.68 -29.64
C GLY A 191 -33.05 0.63 -28.75
N LYS A 192 -32.81 -0.43 -27.94
CA LYS A 192 -31.63 -0.57 -27.04
C LYS A 192 -30.32 -0.29 -27.76
N SER A 193 -30.09 -0.94 -28.90
CA SER A 193 -28.87 -0.76 -29.70
C SER A 193 -28.74 0.67 -30.25
N LEU A 194 -29.86 1.28 -30.61
CA LEU A 194 -29.89 2.67 -31.09
C LEU A 194 -29.47 3.63 -29.97
N VAL A 195 -29.98 3.44 -28.75
CA VAL A 195 -29.58 4.22 -27.57
C VAL A 195 -28.10 4.09 -27.32
N MET A 196 -27.56 2.86 -27.30
CA MET A 196 -26.14 2.61 -27.07
C MET A 196 -25.25 3.26 -28.15
N MET A 197 -25.66 3.18 -29.44
CA MET A 197 -24.92 3.84 -30.53
C MET A 197 -24.92 5.38 -30.40
N ASN A 198 -26.04 5.98 -30.06
CA ASN A 198 -26.10 7.44 -29.84
C ASN A 198 -25.26 7.86 -28.64
N MET A 199 -25.23 7.08 -27.54
CA MET A 199 -24.34 7.35 -26.42
C MET A 199 -22.87 7.27 -26.84
N ALA A 200 -22.47 6.23 -27.56
CA ALA A 200 -21.11 6.10 -28.09
C ALA A 200 -20.70 7.31 -28.95
N LEU A 201 -21.59 7.77 -29.82
CA LEU A 201 -21.36 9.00 -30.61
C LEU A 201 -21.19 10.24 -29.73
N ASN A 202 -22.04 10.41 -28.71
CA ASN A 202 -21.92 11.51 -27.76
C ASN A 202 -20.58 11.49 -27.02
N TRP A 203 -20.11 10.30 -26.63
CA TRP A 203 -18.82 10.14 -25.93
C TRP A 203 -17.63 10.45 -26.82
N VAL A 204 -17.64 9.98 -28.06
CA VAL A 204 -16.61 10.34 -29.06
C VAL A 204 -16.56 11.85 -29.29
N GLN A 205 -17.72 12.51 -29.36
CA GLN A 205 -17.78 13.98 -29.52
C GLN A 205 -17.26 14.72 -28.27
N GLN A 206 -17.32 14.12 -27.09
CA GLN A 206 -16.76 14.66 -25.85
C GLN A 206 -15.27 14.36 -25.68
N GLY A 207 -14.64 13.68 -26.64
CA GLY A 207 -13.21 13.36 -26.62
C GLY A 207 -12.84 12.15 -25.75
N MET A 208 -13.78 11.23 -25.53
CA MET A 208 -13.59 9.99 -24.77
C MET A 208 -13.37 8.81 -25.70
#